data_bb7e867d8b188d18888d056a16508443
#
_entry.id   bb7e867d8b188d18888d056a16508443
#
_cell.length_a   1.000
_cell.length_b   1.000
_cell.length_c   1.000
_cell.angle_alpha   90.00
_cell.angle_beta   90.00
_cell.angle_gamma   90.00
#
_symmetry.space_group_name_H-M   'P 1'
#
loop_
_entity.id
_entity.type
_entity.pdbx_description
1 polymer ?
#
loop_
_entity_poly.entity_id
_entity_poly.type
_entity_poly.pdbx_seq_one_letter_code
_entity_poly.pdbx_strand_id
1 'polypeptide(L)'
;ISVLSSVENHAELAIGNVVGSNIFNILMIVGVAALIKPIKVDRMVLKADIPMVMVSSLVLLAFGSAVWLGGPERIISRADGIVLLLLFAIFMRLTFARAHDGCGSDGGASDEAASKPPMPMWKAVVWTLVGLGALVGGGNWFVDGASGIASSLGVSDAIIGLTIVAVGTSLPELATTI
;
A
#
# COMPACT_ATOMS: atom_id res chain seq x y z
N ILE A 1 7.17 8.34 0.26
CA ILE A 1 6.36 9.57 0.43
C ILE A 1 5.89 9.68 1.88
N SER A 2 5.02 8.78 2.41
CA SER A 2 4.45 8.90 3.76
C SER A 2 5.48 9.05 4.89
N VAL A 3 6.62 8.33 4.83
CA VAL A 3 7.70 8.48 5.82
C VAL A 3 8.36 9.86 5.71
N LEU A 4 8.62 10.32 4.49
CA LEU A 4 9.22 11.62 4.25
C LEU A 4 8.29 12.75 4.74
N SER A 5 7.02 12.71 4.34
CA SER A 5 6.01 13.68 4.80
C SER A 5 5.87 13.70 6.31
N SER A 6 5.97 12.53 6.96
CA SER A 6 5.94 12.46 8.43
C SER A 6 7.16 13.10 9.09
N VAL A 7 8.35 12.97 8.50
CA VAL A 7 9.59 13.62 8.97
C VAL A 7 9.55 15.14 8.76
N GLU A 8 8.92 15.58 7.67
CA GLU A 8 8.74 17.00 7.33
C GLU A 8 7.58 17.69 8.07
N ASN A 9 6.98 17.01 9.07
CA ASN A 9 5.83 17.47 9.86
C ASN A 9 4.50 17.62 9.08
N HIS A 10 4.38 16.97 7.93
CA HIS A 10 3.13 16.86 7.17
C HIS A 10 2.38 15.57 7.51
N ALA A 11 2.05 15.37 8.81
CA ALA A 11 1.42 14.15 9.31
C ALA A 11 0.06 13.85 8.66
N GLU A 12 -0.72 14.89 8.37
CA GLU A 12 -2.03 14.74 7.70
C GLU A 12 -1.89 14.18 6.28
N LEU A 13 -0.87 14.64 5.54
CA LEU A 13 -0.55 14.13 4.21
C LEU A 13 -0.12 12.65 4.27
N ALA A 14 0.70 12.29 5.27
CA ALA A 14 1.16 10.91 5.45
C ALA A 14 -0.01 9.96 5.77
N ILE A 15 -0.88 10.32 6.70
CA ILE A 15 -2.05 9.51 7.08
C ILE A 15 -3.05 9.46 5.91
N GLY A 16 -3.31 10.59 5.25
CA GLY A 16 -4.17 10.67 4.08
C GLY A 16 -3.71 9.75 2.96
N ASN A 17 -2.41 9.73 2.66
CA ASN A 17 -1.84 8.82 1.66
C ASN A 17 -2.02 7.34 2.06
N VAL A 18 -1.75 6.95 3.31
CA VAL A 18 -1.89 5.56 3.76
C VAL A 18 -3.35 5.10 3.66
N VAL A 19 -4.30 5.90 4.12
CA VAL A 19 -5.72 5.55 4.07
C VAL A 19 -6.23 5.59 2.62
N GLY A 20 -5.89 6.64 1.89
CA GLY A 20 -6.34 6.86 0.51
C GLY A 20 -5.83 5.80 -0.46
N SER A 21 -4.54 5.41 -0.37
CA SER A 21 -3.99 4.36 -1.21
C SER A 21 -4.65 3.00 -0.95
N ASN A 22 -4.97 2.67 0.31
CA ASN A 22 -5.72 1.45 0.62
C ASN A 22 -7.14 1.47 0.03
N ILE A 23 -7.85 2.60 0.14
CA ILE A 23 -9.17 2.78 -0.47
C ILE A 23 -9.07 2.63 -2.00
N PHE A 24 -8.11 3.29 -2.62
CA PHE A 24 -7.90 3.22 -4.06
C PHE A 24 -7.55 1.80 -4.52
N ASN A 25 -6.65 1.12 -3.81
CA ASN A 25 -6.25 -0.25 -4.13
C ASN A 25 -7.44 -1.23 -4.05
N ILE A 26 -8.27 -1.13 -3.01
CA ILE A 26 -9.40 -2.03 -2.81
C ILE A 26 -10.54 -1.70 -3.79
N LEU A 27 -10.92 -0.44 -3.93
CA LEU A 27 -12.10 -0.09 -4.74
C LEU A 27 -11.75 0.04 -6.22
N MET A 28 -10.65 0.70 -6.56
CA MET A 28 -10.31 0.97 -7.95
C MET A 28 -9.52 -0.19 -8.58
N ILE A 29 -8.40 -0.61 -7.98
CA ILE A 29 -7.55 -1.62 -8.60
C ILE A 29 -8.23 -2.98 -8.61
N VAL A 30 -8.72 -3.46 -7.46
CA VAL A 30 -9.43 -4.75 -7.40
C VAL A 30 -10.74 -4.69 -8.19
N GLY A 31 -11.45 -3.55 -8.16
CA GLY A 31 -12.68 -3.35 -8.92
C GLY A 31 -12.46 -3.43 -10.43
N VAL A 32 -11.46 -2.72 -10.96
CA VAL A 32 -11.12 -2.76 -12.40
C VAL A 32 -10.62 -4.15 -12.79
N ALA A 33 -9.74 -4.75 -12.01
CA ALA A 33 -9.25 -6.11 -12.27
C ALA A 33 -10.39 -7.13 -12.32
N ALA A 34 -11.36 -7.04 -11.41
CA ALA A 34 -12.53 -7.91 -11.36
C ALA A 34 -13.48 -7.71 -12.55
N LEU A 35 -13.56 -6.49 -13.10
CA LEU A 35 -14.33 -6.20 -14.32
C LEU A 35 -13.67 -6.81 -15.56
N ILE A 36 -12.35 -6.82 -15.63
CA ILE A 36 -11.59 -7.40 -16.74
C ILE A 36 -11.62 -8.92 -16.68
N LYS A 37 -11.35 -9.48 -15.50
CA LYS A 37 -11.32 -10.93 -15.28
C LYS A 37 -11.83 -11.28 -13.86
N PRO A 38 -12.76 -12.24 -13.73
CA PRO A 38 -13.22 -12.68 -12.43
C PRO A 38 -12.07 -13.16 -11.55
N ILE A 39 -11.92 -12.58 -10.36
CA ILE A 39 -10.86 -12.91 -9.42
C ILE A 39 -11.30 -14.09 -8.56
N LYS A 40 -10.53 -15.18 -8.60
CA LYS A 40 -10.74 -16.31 -7.69
C LYS A 40 -10.06 -15.98 -6.37
N VAL A 41 -10.85 -15.90 -5.29
CA VAL A 41 -10.31 -15.64 -3.95
C VAL A 41 -10.04 -16.97 -3.26
N ASP A 42 -8.81 -17.21 -2.87
CA ASP A 42 -8.42 -18.40 -2.12
C ASP A 42 -9.06 -18.38 -0.71
N ARG A 43 -9.41 -19.56 -0.21
CA ARG A 43 -9.94 -19.73 1.17
C ARG A 43 -8.95 -19.26 2.24
N MET A 44 -7.66 -19.30 1.95
CA MET A 44 -6.61 -18.86 2.86
C MET A 44 -6.63 -17.34 3.01
N VAL A 45 -6.78 -16.60 1.91
CA VAL A 45 -6.95 -15.15 1.90
C VAL A 45 -8.19 -14.75 2.73
N LEU A 46 -9.31 -15.43 2.52
CA LEU A 46 -10.54 -15.17 3.25
C LEU A 46 -10.43 -15.41 4.76
N LYS A 47 -9.70 -16.45 5.18
CA LYS A 47 -9.65 -16.87 6.59
C LYS A 47 -8.54 -16.20 7.40
N ALA A 48 -7.50 -15.73 6.74
CA ALA A 48 -6.33 -15.22 7.43
C ALA A 48 -5.96 -13.79 7.03
N ASP A 49 -5.89 -13.47 5.74
CA ASP A 49 -5.40 -12.16 5.32
C ASP A 49 -6.48 -11.09 5.49
N ILE A 50 -7.72 -11.36 5.09
CA ILE A 50 -8.83 -10.42 5.27
C ILE A 50 -9.07 -10.08 6.75
N PRO A 51 -9.17 -11.04 7.70
CA PRO A 51 -9.29 -10.71 9.11
C PRO A 51 -8.13 -9.88 9.65
N MET A 52 -6.90 -10.14 9.19
CA MET A 52 -5.73 -9.38 9.62
C MET A 52 -5.78 -7.93 9.10
N VAL A 53 -6.19 -7.73 7.85
CA VAL A 53 -6.43 -6.38 7.29
C VAL A 53 -7.54 -5.66 8.05
N MET A 54 -8.62 -6.34 8.38
CA MET A 54 -9.70 -5.76 9.18
C MET A 54 -9.24 -5.34 10.58
N VAL A 55 -8.48 -6.21 11.27
CA VAL A 55 -7.93 -5.90 12.60
C VAL A 55 -6.99 -4.70 12.52
N SER A 56 -6.06 -4.67 11.58
CA SER A 56 -5.12 -3.55 11.43
C SER A 56 -5.83 -2.24 11.10
N SER A 57 -6.88 -2.27 10.27
CA SER A 57 -7.69 -1.10 9.95
C SER A 57 -8.48 -0.59 11.14
N LEU A 58 -9.05 -1.50 11.95
CA LEU A 58 -9.76 -1.14 13.18
C LEU A 58 -8.83 -0.57 14.24
N VAL A 59 -7.63 -1.12 14.39
CA VAL A 59 -6.60 -0.58 15.29
C VAL A 59 -6.17 0.81 14.84
N LEU A 60 -5.93 1.03 13.55
CA LEU A 60 -5.59 2.35 13.02
C LEU A 60 -6.74 3.35 13.23
N LEU A 61 -7.98 2.92 13.02
CA LEU A 61 -9.16 3.75 13.28
C LEU A 61 -9.27 4.10 14.77
N ALA A 62 -9.05 3.14 15.67
CA ALA A 62 -9.09 3.36 17.11
C ALA A 62 -8.04 4.38 17.56
N PHE A 63 -6.80 4.28 17.04
CA PHE A 63 -5.73 5.24 17.35
C PHE A 63 -6.02 6.63 16.77
N GLY A 64 -6.52 6.70 15.52
CA GLY A 64 -6.90 7.96 14.89
C GLY A 64 -8.13 8.62 15.53
N SER A 65 -8.97 7.85 16.23
CA SER A 65 -10.17 8.34 16.92
C SER A 65 -10.01 8.53 18.43
N ALA A 66 -8.77 8.59 18.94
CA ALA A 66 -8.48 8.72 20.37
C ALA A 66 -9.19 9.92 21.04
N VAL A 67 -9.43 11.01 20.30
CA VAL A 67 -10.23 12.15 20.77
C VAL A 67 -11.68 11.76 21.09
N TRP A 68 -12.25 10.84 20.32
CA TRP A 68 -13.61 10.34 20.56
C TRP A 68 -13.70 9.48 21.83
N LEU A 69 -12.55 8.90 22.23
CA LEU A 69 -12.39 8.09 23.45
C LEU A 69 -11.90 8.91 24.65
N GLY A 70 -11.88 10.26 24.55
CA GLY A 70 -11.52 11.17 25.63
C GLY A 70 -10.03 11.53 25.70
N GLY A 71 -9.26 11.24 24.66
CA GLY A 71 -7.87 11.69 24.55
C GLY A 71 -7.77 13.18 24.19
N PRO A 72 -6.71 13.87 24.61
CA PRO A 72 -6.60 15.32 24.45
C PRO A 72 -6.32 15.81 23.03
N GLU A 73 -5.78 14.99 22.15
CA GLU A 73 -5.38 15.38 20.78
C GLU A 73 -5.49 14.23 19.77
N ARG A 74 -5.69 14.58 18.47
CA ARG A 74 -5.69 13.64 17.34
C ARG A 74 -4.26 13.30 16.90
N ILE A 75 -3.50 12.64 17.76
CA ILE A 75 -2.10 12.33 17.50
C ILE A 75 -1.92 10.82 17.62
N ILE A 76 -1.39 10.21 16.56
CA ILE A 76 -0.87 8.83 16.64
C ILE A 76 0.45 8.90 17.41
N SER A 77 0.47 8.31 18.59
CA SER A 77 1.63 8.33 19.48
C SER A 77 2.71 7.33 19.03
N ARG A 78 3.91 7.46 19.60
CA ARG A 78 4.98 6.48 19.40
C ARG A 78 4.61 5.07 19.85
N ALA A 79 3.80 4.97 20.91
CA ALA A 79 3.28 3.69 21.40
C ALA A 79 2.35 3.02 20.37
N ASP A 80 1.46 3.79 19.74
CA ASP A 80 0.57 3.31 18.69
C ASP A 80 1.37 2.81 17.48
N GLY A 81 2.44 3.53 17.11
CA GLY A 81 3.37 3.12 16.06
C GLY A 81 4.06 1.79 16.39
N ILE A 82 4.48 1.56 17.64
CA ILE A 82 5.07 0.29 18.07
C ILE A 82 4.05 -0.85 17.95
N VAL A 83 2.79 -0.62 18.36
CA VAL A 83 1.73 -1.63 18.23
C VAL A 83 1.49 -2.00 16.75
N LEU A 84 1.44 -1.02 15.86
CA LEU A 84 1.29 -1.26 14.42
C LEU A 84 2.48 -2.03 13.84
N LEU A 85 3.72 -1.71 14.26
CA LEU A 85 4.91 -2.46 13.86
C LEU A 85 4.91 -3.91 14.38
N LEU A 86 4.42 -4.15 15.60
CA LEU A 86 4.25 -5.50 16.13
C LEU A 86 3.22 -6.30 15.33
N LEU A 87 2.08 -5.69 14.98
CA LEU A 87 1.09 -6.32 14.10
C LEU A 87 1.67 -6.65 12.73
N PHE A 88 2.45 -5.73 12.16
CA PHE A 88 3.17 -5.97 10.91
C PHE A 88 4.16 -7.14 11.03
N ALA A 89 4.96 -7.19 12.10
CA ALA A 89 5.90 -8.29 12.35
C ALA A 89 5.20 -9.64 12.49
N ILE A 90 4.05 -9.68 13.18
CA ILE A 90 3.21 -10.87 13.29
C ILE A 90 2.70 -11.30 11.92
N PHE A 91 2.16 -10.36 11.12
CA PHE A 91 1.70 -10.61 9.77
C PHE A 91 2.81 -11.18 8.89
N MET A 92 4.00 -10.57 8.89
CA MET A 92 5.15 -11.04 8.14
C MET A 92 5.55 -12.46 8.56
N ARG A 93 5.64 -12.72 9.86
CA ARG A 93 5.96 -14.06 10.39
C ARG A 93 4.94 -15.10 9.92
N LEU A 94 3.65 -14.79 9.99
CA LEU A 94 2.59 -15.71 9.52
C LEU A 94 2.69 -15.95 8.01
N THR A 95 2.98 -14.92 7.22
CA THR A 95 3.14 -15.02 5.76
C THR A 95 4.35 -15.88 5.40
N PHE A 96 5.51 -15.65 6.04
CA PHE A 96 6.70 -16.46 5.82
C PHE A 96 6.53 -17.92 6.28
N ALA A 97 5.86 -18.15 7.42
CA ALA A 97 5.59 -19.51 7.89
C ALA A 97 4.73 -20.28 6.86
N ARG A 98 3.71 -19.63 6.32
CA ARG A 98 2.85 -20.22 5.28
C ARG A 98 3.60 -20.46 3.96
N ALA A 99 4.45 -19.52 3.54
CA ALA A 99 5.27 -19.69 2.34
C ALA A 99 6.23 -20.89 2.48
N HIS A 100 6.73 -21.16 3.68
CA HIS A 100 7.58 -22.30 3.98
C HIS A 100 6.79 -23.63 3.97
N ASP A 101 5.57 -23.62 4.55
CA ASP A 101 4.71 -24.81 4.57
C ASP A 101 4.04 -25.08 3.20
N GLY A 102 3.87 -24.03 2.38
CA GLY A 102 3.27 -24.10 1.02
C GLY A 102 4.25 -24.42 -0.11
N CYS A 103 5.51 -24.67 0.16
CA CYS A 103 6.50 -25.07 -0.87
C CYS A 103 6.23 -26.46 -1.49
N GLY A 104 5.05 -27.04 -1.24
CA GLY A 104 4.58 -28.30 -1.78
C GLY A 104 3.32 -28.24 -2.64
N SER A 105 2.67 -27.09 -2.84
CA SER A 105 1.49 -26.99 -3.72
C SER A 105 1.31 -25.58 -4.27
N ASP A 106 1.51 -25.44 -5.57
CA ASP A 106 1.01 -24.42 -6.50
C ASP A 106 0.78 -23.01 -5.93
N GLY A 107 1.86 -22.30 -5.67
CA GLY A 107 1.83 -20.84 -5.62
C GLY A 107 1.63 -20.33 -7.04
N GLY A 108 0.45 -19.78 -7.31
CA GLY A 108 0.10 -19.19 -8.61
C GLY A 108 0.99 -17.99 -8.97
N ALA A 109 2.21 -18.29 -9.36
CA ALA A 109 2.93 -17.46 -10.30
C ALA A 109 2.28 -17.74 -11.65
N SER A 110 1.68 -16.72 -12.25
CA SER A 110 1.06 -16.81 -13.56
C SER A 110 1.92 -17.59 -14.55
N ASP A 111 1.36 -18.66 -15.13
CA ASP A 111 1.97 -19.55 -16.13
C ASP A 111 2.50 -18.84 -17.39
N GLU A 112 2.32 -17.55 -17.53
CA GLU A 112 2.84 -16.76 -18.65
C GLU A 112 4.35 -16.45 -18.56
N ALA A 113 4.98 -16.63 -17.40
CA ALA A 113 6.44 -16.42 -17.26
C ALA A 113 7.29 -17.63 -17.73
N ALA A 114 6.69 -18.79 -17.96
CA ALA A 114 7.39 -20.04 -18.28
C ALA A 114 7.83 -20.17 -19.76
N SER A 115 7.43 -19.25 -20.66
CA SER A 115 7.69 -19.39 -22.11
C SER A 115 8.83 -18.52 -22.66
N LYS A 116 9.48 -17.69 -21.84
CA LYS A 116 10.64 -16.89 -22.29
C LYS A 116 11.95 -17.49 -21.77
N PRO A 117 13.02 -17.53 -22.60
CA PRO A 117 14.32 -18.00 -22.15
C PRO A 117 14.77 -17.18 -20.93
N PRO A 118 15.33 -17.83 -19.89
CA PRO A 118 15.71 -17.15 -18.66
C PRO A 118 16.72 -16.04 -18.96
N MET A 119 16.32 -14.79 -18.70
CA MET A 119 17.26 -13.67 -18.79
C MET A 119 18.38 -13.86 -17.78
N PRO A 120 19.64 -13.55 -18.14
CA PRO A 120 20.73 -13.61 -17.17
C PRO A 120 20.41 -12.74 -15.95
N MET A 121 20.64 -13.28 -14.76
CA MET A 121 20.25 -12.68 -13.48
C MET A 121 20.66 -11.20 -13.34
N TRP A 122 21.86 -10.83 -13.83
CA TRP A 122 22.33 -9.46 -13.78
C TRP A 122 21.46 -8.49 -14.60
N LYS A 123 20.94 -8.92 -15.77
CA LYS A 123 20.01 -8.12 -16.57
C LYS A 123 18.67 -7.95 -15.88
N ALA A 124 18.16 -9.02 -15.25
CA ALA A 124 16.94 -8.94 -14.46
C ALA A 124 17.09 -7.95 -13.31
N VAL A 125 18.19 -7.98 -12.58
CA VAL A 125 18.49 -7.03 -11.49
C VAL A 125 18.57 -5.59 -12.01
N VAL A 126 19.30 -5.36 -13.12
CA VAL A 126 19.42 -4.02 -13.71
C VAL A 126 18.07 -3.47 -14.15
N TRP A 127 17.27 -4.28 -14.88
CA TRP A 127 15.93 -3.85 -15.30
C TRP A 127 14.99 -3.59 -14.14
N THR A 128 15.08 -4.39 -13.06
CA THR A 128 14.30 -4.17 -11.84
C THR A 128 14.69 -2.84 -11.18
N LEU A 129 15.99 -2.55 -11.05
CA LEU A 129 16.48 -1.31 -10.46
C LEU A 129 16.11 -0.07 -11.31
N VAL A 130 16.23 -0.17 -12.63
CA VAL A 130 15.84 0.90 -13.55
C VAL A 130 14.32 1.14 -13.48
N GLY A 131 13.53 0.07 -13.52
CA GLY A 131 12.08 0.15 -13.39
C GLY A 131 11.64 0.76 -12.05
N LEU A 132 12.25 0.33 -10.94
CA LEU A 132 11.99 0.87 -9.61
C LEU A 132 12.39 2.36 -9.54
N GLY A 133 13.54 2.74 -10.08
CA GLY A 133 13.98 4.13 -10.14
C GLY A 133 13.05 5.02 -10.97
N ALA A 134 12.63 4.54 -12.14
CA ALA A 134 11.67 5.25 -12.99
C ALA A 134 10.29 5.41 -12.31
N LEU A 135 9.86 4.38 -11.59
CA LEU A 135 8.61 4.36 -10.86
C LEU A 135 8.60 5.36 -9.69
N VAL A 136 9.66 5.35 -8.88
CA VAL A 136 9.82 6.29 -7.76
C VAL A 136 9.97 7.71 -8.29
N GLY A 137 10.82 7.93 -9.28
CA GLY A 137 11.05 9.25 -9.86
C GLY A 137 9.80 9.83 -10.54
N GLY A 138 9.12 9.04 -11.34
CA GLY A 138 7.87 9.44 -12.01
C GLY A 138 6.72 9.67 -11.03
N GLY A 139 6.59 8.81 -10.02
CA GLY A 139 5.61 8.98 -8.95
C GLY A 139 5.83 10.27 -8.15
N ASN A 140 7.07 10.58 -7.78
CA ASN A 140 7.38 11.82 -7.07
C ASN A 140 7.05 13.06 -7.92
N TRP A 141 7.47 13.10 -9.19
CA TRP A 141 7.15 14.21 -10.09
C TRP A 141 5.64 14.41 -10.27
N PHE A 142 4.88 13.31 -10.39
CA PHE A 142 3.43 13.39 -10.48
C PHE A 142 2.83 13.98 -9.20
N VAL A 143 3.25 13.46 -8.03
CA VAL A 143 2.76 13.92 -6.73
C VAL A 143 3.11 15.37 -6.48
N ASP A 144 4.37 15.77 -6.71
CA ASP A 144 4.83 17.15 -6.49
C ASP A 144 4.08 18.13 -7.40
N GLY A 145 3.95 17.80 -8.69
CA GLY A 145 3.23 18.64 -9.64
C GLY A 145 1.74 18.79 -9.32
N ALA A 146 1.08 17.67 -9.06
CA ALA A 146 -0.36 17.67 -8.79
C ALA A 146 -0.68 18.27 -7.40
N SER A 147 0.13 18.00 -6.39
CA SER A 147 -0.01 18.61 -5.06
C SER A 147 0.27 20.11 -5.07
N GLY A 148 1.27 20.56 -5.84
CA GLY A 148 1.55 21.99 -6.00
C GLY A 148 0.37 22.76 -6.62
N ILE A 149 -0.27 22.20 -7.63
CA ILE A 149 -1.48 22.79 -8.25
C ILE A 149 -2.63 22.80 -7.25
N ALA A 150 -2.89 21.68 -6.59
CA ALA A 150 -4.01 21.58 -5.64
C ALA A 150 -3.83 22.52 -4.43
N SER A 151 -2.62 22.62 -3.91
CA SER A 151 -2.27 23.53 -2.81
C SER A 151 -2.46 25.00 -3.23
N SER A 152 -2.08 25.36 -4.46
CA SER A 152 -2.31 26.72 -5.02
C SER A 152 -3.79 27.08 -5.16
N LEU A 153 -4.66 26.06 -5.28
CA LEU A 153 -6.12 26.22 -5.31
C LEU A 153 -6.76 26.19 -3.90
N GLY A 154 -5.94 26.16 -2.83
CA GLY A 154 -6.41 26.17 -1.45
C GLY A 154 -6.95 24.81 -0.94
N VAL A 155 -6.62 23.72 -1.60
CA VAL A 155 -6.97 22.35 -1.14
C VAL A 155 -6.09 21.99 0.06
N SER A 156 -6.69 21.43 1.11
CA SER A 156 -5.95 21.04 2.33
C SER A 156 -5.04 19.83 2.09
N ASP A 157 -3.94 19.75 2.83
CA ASP A 157 -2.96 18.64 2.75
C ASP A 157 -3.60 17.27 2.99
N ALA A 158 -4.60 17.20 3.88
CA ALA A 158 -5.37 15.97 4.12
C ALA A 158 -6.09 15.48 2.86
N ILE A 159 -6.75 16.38 2.12
CA ILE A 159 -7.44 16.03 0.87
C ILE A 159 -6.45 15.67 -0.22
N ILE A 160 -5.34 16.41 -0.34
CA ILE A 160 -4.27 16.13 -1.30
C ILE A 160 -3.70 14.73 -1.03
N GLY A 161 -3.39 14.41 0.22
CA GLY A 161 -2.88 13.10 0.62
C GLY A 161 -3.86 11.97 0.33
N LEU A 162 -5.13 12.17 0.68
CA LEU A 162 -6.18 11.16 0.51
C LEU A 162 -6.51 10.88 -0.97
N THR A 163 -6.32 11.84 -1.85
CA THR A 163 -6.69 11.76 -3.27
C THR A 163 -5.47 11.66 -4.18
N ILE A 164 -4.80 12.77 -4.42
CA ILE A 164 -3.74 12.90 -5.43
C ILE A 164 -2.54 12.02 -5.10
N VAL A 165 -2.05 12.12 -3.86
CA VAL A 165 -0.88 11.34 -3.42
C VAL A 165 -1.22 9.85 -3.38
N ALA A 166 -2.40 9.51 -2.88
CA ALA A 166 -2.88 8.13 -2.80
C ALA A 166 -3.01 7.49 -4.19
N VAL A 167 -3.59 8.19 -5.16
CA VAL A 167 -3.69 7.73 -6.55
C VAL A 167 -2.29 7.60 -7.16
N GLY A 168 -1.45 8.64 -7.04
CA GLY A 168 -0.11 8.64 -7.62
C GLY A 168 0.79 7.53 -7.10
N THR A 169 0.72 7.23 -5.80
CA THR A 169 1.48 6.13 -5.20
C THR A 169 0.94 4.75 -5.55
N SER A 170 -0.30 4.63 -5.99
CA SER A 170 -0.94 3.37 -6.36
C SER A 170 -1.02 3.15 -7.89
N LEU A 171 -0.54 4.10 -8.71
CA LEU A 171 -0.46 3.92 -10.17
C LEU A 171 0.38 2.71 -10.60
N PRO A 172 1.53 2.43 -9.93
CA PRO A 172 2.33 1.24 -10.23
C PRO A 172 1.56 -0.06 -10.03
N GLU A 173 0.85 -0.17 -8.93
CA GLU A 173 0.04 -1.34 -8.59
C GLU A 173 -1.09 -1.53 -9.61
N LEU A 174 -1.72 -0.43 -10.04
CA LEU A 174 -2.73 -0.47 -11.10
C LEU A 174 -2.14 -0.99 -12.41
N ALA A 175 -0.98 -0.46 -12.82
CA ALA A 175 -0.31 -0.85 -14.06
C ALA A 175 0.17 -2.31 -14.08
N THR A 176 0.51 -2.86 -12.91
CA THR A 176 0.95 -4.26 -12.78
C THR A 176 -0.21 -5.25 -12.66
N THR A 177 -1.41 -4.77 -12.29
CA THR A 177 -2.59 -5.62 -12.07
C THR A 177 -3.43 -5.80 -13.33
N ILE A 178 -3.39 -4.85 -14.26
CA ILE A 178 -4.08 -4.86 -15.57
C ILE A 178 -3.22 -5.55 -16.62
#